data_35780a77342b0d50b7808fb6aee4b8be
#
_entry.id   35780a77342b0d50b7808fb6aee4b8be
#
_cell.length_a   1.000
_cell.length_b   1.000
_cell.length_c   1.000
_cell.angle_alpha   90.00
_cell.angle_beta   90.00
_cell.angle_gamma   90.00
#
_symmetry.space_group_name_H-M   'P 1'
#
loop_
_entity.id
_entity.type
_entity.pdbx_description
1 polymer ?
#
loop_
_entity_poly.entity_id
_entity_poly.type
_entity_poly.pdbx_seq_one_letter_code
_entity_poly.pdbx_strand_id
1 'polypeptide(L)' 'SLKEIAGIYGVTYPTVRLRLDKLIQKIQLTEQKEQEPYVRLIKELAMDDKLDFDTAKLLITAYRKEKGEK' A
#
# COMPACT_ATOMS: atom_id res chain seq x y z
N SER A 1 -8.43 9.47 -20.26
CA SER A 1 -9.16 8.66 -19.31
C SER A 1 -8.47 7.31 -19.10
N LEU A 2 -8.78 6.65 -18.01
CA LEU A 2 -8.21 5.32 -17.70
C LEU A 2 -8.61 4.30 -18.75
N LYS A 3 -9.79 4.44 -19.30
CA LYS A 3 -10.30 3.54 -20.33
C LYS A 3 -9.48 3.66 -21.62
N GLU A 4 -9.12 4.87 -22.00
CA GLU A 4 -8.29 5.11 -23.16
C GLU A 4 -6.88 4.59 -22.99
N ILE A 5 -6.31 4.79 -21.80
CA ILE A 5 -4.99 4.28 -21.47
C ILE A 5 -4.96 2.76 -21.53
N ALA A 6 -5.99 2.11 -20.98
CA ALA A 6 -6.11 0.66 -21.02
C ALA A 6 -6.16 0.16 -22.46
N GLY A 7 -6.90 0.85 -23.34
CA GLY A 7 -6.96 0.49 -24.75
C GLY A 7 -5.61 0.61 -25.45
N ILE A 8 -4.84 1.67 -25.15
CA ILE A 8 -3.52 1.90 -25.75
C ILE A 8 -2.56 0.79 -25.37
N TYR A 9 -2.57 0.36 -24.12
CA TYR A 9 -1.63 -0.65 -23.62
C TYR A 9 -2.14 -2.08 -23.74
N GLY A 10 -3.33 -2.25 -24.32
CA GLY A 10 -3.89 -3.60 -24.53
C GLY A 10 -4.29 -4.31 -23.25
N VAL A 11 -4.59 -3.57 -22.18
CA VAL A 11 -5.06 -4.13 -20.92
C VAL A 11 -6.50 -3.71 -20.68
N THR A 12 -7.20 -4.43 -19.81
CA THR A 12 -8.59 -4.10 -19.48
C THR A 12 -8.66 -2.93 -18.51
N TYR A 13 -9.76 -2.17 -18.56
CA TYR A 13 -9.98 -1.07 -17.64
C TYR A 13 -9.91 -1.50 -16.17
N PRO A 14 -10.56 -2.61 -15.75
CA PRO A 14 -10.43 -3.05 -14.36
C PRO A 14 -9.00 -3.34 -13.94
N THR A 15 -8.17 -3.87 -14.84
CA THR A 15 -6.76 -4.15 -14.55
C THR A 15 -5.99 -2.87 -14.30
N VAL A 16 -6.18 -1.83 -15.15
CA VAL A 16 -5.55 -0.54 -14.97
C VAL A 16 -5.97 0.10 -13.65
N ARG A 17 -7.25 0.04 -13.35
CA ARG A 17 -7.80 0.60 -12.11
C ARG A 17 -7.19 -0.06 -10.88
N LEU A 18 -7.06 -1.40 -10.92
CA LEU A 18 -6.47 -2.14 -9.81
C LEU A 18 -5.01 -1.75 -9.58
N ARG A 19 -4.24 -1.60 -10.66
CA ARG A 19 -2.85 -1.18 -10.57
C ARG A 19 -2.70 0.23 -10.00
N LEU A 20 -3.59 1.13 -10.41
CA LEU A 20 -3.60 2.50 -9.87
C LEU A 20 -3.95 2.51 -8.39
N ASP A 21 -4.91 1.71 -7.97
CA ASP A 21 -5.27 1.62 -6.56
C ASP A 21 -4.10 1.14 -5.71
N LYS A 22 -3.33 0.16 -6.21
CA LYS A 22 -2.12 -0.32 -5.53
C LYS A 22 -1.07 0.77 -5.42
N LEU A 23 -0.86 1.54 -6.48
CA LEU A 23 0.09 2.65 -6.48
C LEU A 23 -0.31 3.70 -5.44
N ILE A 24 -1.58 4.05 -5.40
CA ILE A 24 -2.09 5.02 -4.43
C ILE A 24 -1.85 4.51 -3.00
N GLN A 25 -2.11 3.24 -2.74
CA GLN A 25 -1.87 2.66 -1.44
C GLN A 25 -0.39 2.71 -1.04
N LYS A 26 0.50 2.45 -1.99
CA LYS A 26 1.95 2.54 -1.74
C LYS A 26 2.37 3.96 -1.39
N ILE A 27 1.85 4.95 -2.12
CA ILE A 27 2.14 6.37 -1.85
C ILE A 27 1.65 6.74 -0.45
N GLN A 28 0.42 6.39 -0.10
CA GLN A 28 -0.15 6.69 1.20
C GLN A 28 0.66 6.05 2.33
N LEU A 29 1.17 4.84 2.10
CA LEU A 29 1.95 4.12 3.09
C LEU A 29 3.27 4.84 3.40
N THR A 30 3.84 5.55 2.43
CA THR A 30 5.15 6.20 2.56
C THR A 30 5.08 7.71 2.75
N GLU A 31 3.88 8.30 2.80
CA GLU A 31 3.70 9.74 2.95
C GLU A 31 4.33 10.30 4.22
N GLN A 32 4.27 9.55 5.32
CA GLN A 32 4.81 9.98 6.60
C GLN A 32 6.09 9.22 6.91
N LYS A 33 7.10 9.94 7.37
CA LYS A 33 8.33 9.31 7.84
C LYS A 33 8.03 8.52 9.11
N GLU A 34 8.23 7.22 9.04
CA GLU A 34 7.99 6.36 10.18
C GLU A 34 9.26 6.24 11.00
N GLN A 35 9.17 6.54 12.30
CA GLN A 35 10.30 6.50 13.21
C GLN A 35 10.46 5.13 13.87
N GLU A 36 9.37 4.37 13.98
CA GLU A 36 9.41 3.06 14.60
C GLU A 36 10.00 2.02 13.65
N PRO A 37 11.09 1.34 14.04
CA PRO A 37 11.73 0.36 13.16
C PRO A 37 10.79 -0.78 12.75
N TYR A 38 9.95 -1.25 13.66
CA TYR A 38 9.00 -2.33 13.37
C TYR A 38 7.99 -1.93 12.30
N VAL A 39 7.41 -0.75 12.43
CA VAL A 39 6.44 -0.24 11.44
C VAL A 39 7.12 0.03 10.11
N ARG A 40 8.35 0.54 10.16
CA ARG A 40 9.14 0.76 8.94
C ARG A 40 9.36 -0.55 8.18
N LEU A 41 9.69 -1.61 8.89
CA LEU A 41 9.87 -2.93 8.28
C LEU A 41 8.59 -3.42 7.62
N ILE A 42 7.46 -3.27 8.29
CA ILE A 42 6.17 -3.67 7.72
C ILE A 42 5.90 -2.89 6.44
N LYS A 43 6.15 -1.59 6.45
CA LYS A 43 5.94 -0.74 5.26
C LYS A 43 6.86 -1.17 4.11
N GLU A 44 8.11 -1.46 4.40
CA GLU A 44 9.06 -1.94 3.39
C GLU A 44 8.60 -3.24 2.76
N LEU A 45 8.14 -4.18 3.58
CA LEU A 45 7.62 -5.46 3.07
C LEU A 45 6.41 -5.27 2.17
N ALA A 46 5.52 -4.35 2.54
CA ALA A 46 4.34 -4.03 1.72
C ALA A 46 4.75 -3.37 0.40
N MET A 47 5.75 -2.49 0.42
CA MET A 47 6.26 -1.84 -0.79
C MET A 47 6.89 -2.84 -1.75
N ASP A 48 7.56 -3.86 -1.22
CA ASP A 48 8.21 -4.90 -2.01
C ASP A 48 7.24 -6.02 -2.43
N ASP A 49 5.96 -5.84 -2.18
CA ASP A 49 4.90 -6.82 -2.48
C ASP A 49 5.10 -8.16 -1.79
N LYS A 50 5.88 -8.18 -0.70
CA LYS A 50 6.08 -9.37 0.12
C LYS A 50 5.00 -9.52 1.18
N LEU A 51 4.28 -8.44 1.44
CA LEU A 51 3.22 -8.40 2.43
C LEU A 51 2.03 -7.67 1.84
N ASP A 52 0.84 -8.23 2.04
CA ASP A 52 -0.40 -7.63 1.60
C ASP A 52 -0.67 -6.32 2.36
N PHE A 53 -1.24 -5.32 1.69
CA PHE A 53 -1.53 -4.02 2.30
C PHE A 53 -2.50 -4.12 3.46
N ASP A 54 -3.53 -4.93 3.33
CA ASP A 54 -4.51 -5.10 4.41
C ASP A 54 -3.85 -5.73 5.63
N THR A 55 -3.01 -6.73 5.40
CA THR A 55 -2.24 -7.37 6.47
C THR A 55 -1.26 -6.38 7.10
N ALA A 56 -0.59 -5.58 6.28
CA ALA A 56 0.35 -4.57 6.78
C ALA A 56 -0.37 -3.55 7.68
N LYS A 57 -1.53 -3.07 7.26
CA LYS A 57 -2.32 -2.15 8.06
C LYS A 57 -2.75 -2.76 9.38
N LEU A 58 -3.17 -4.01 9.34
CA LEU A 58 -3.56 -4.74 10.54
C LEU A 58 -2.40 -4.86 11.52
N LEU A 59 -1.23 -5.22 11.03
CA LEU A 59 -0.03 -5.36 11.86
C LEU A 59 0.38 -4.03 12.47
N ILE A 60 0.36 -2.95 11.70
CA ILE A 60 0.71 -1.61 12.19
C ILE A 60 -0.28 -1.18 13.27
N THR A 61 -1.57 -1.36 13.03
CA THR A 61 -2.61 -1.01 13.99
C THR A 61 -2.45 -1.79 15.29
N ALA A 62 -2.22 -3.10 15.18
CA ALA A 62 -2.03 -3.96 16.35
C ALA A 62 -0.79 -3.55 17.15
N TYR A 63 0.29 -3.22 16.46
CA TYR A 63 1.53 -2.79 17.11
C TYR A 63 1.33 -1.49 17.89
N ARG A 64 0.67 -0.50 17.26
CA ARG A 64 0.41 0.79 17.90
C ARG A 64 -0.53 0.64 19.10
N LYS A 65 -1.52 -0.22 18.97
CA LYS A 65 -2.45 -0.49 20.05
C LYS A 65 -1.73 -1.13 21.23
N GLU A 66 -0.83 -2.07 20.97
CA GLU A 66 -0.04 -2.73 21.99
C GLU A 66 0.84 -1.75 22.74
N LYS A 67 1.36 -0.73 22.03
CA LYS A 67 2.19 0.32 22.63
C LYS A 67 1.37 1.43 23.28
N GLY A 68 0.06 1.35 23.24
CA GLY A 68 -0.82 2.37 23.81
C GLY A 68 -0.98 3.60 22.96
N GLU A 69 -0.60 3.56 21.70
CA GLU A 69 -0.78 4.67 20.76
C GLU A 69 -2.18 4.63 20.17
N LYS A 70 -2.70 5.83 19.85
CA LYS A 70 -4.02 5.97 19.25
C LYS A 70 -3.96 6.01 17.73
#